data_2768c488f633dddd9118262fc0994c76
#
_entry.id   2768c488f633dddd9118262fc0994c76
#
_cell.length_a   1.000
_cell.length_b   1.000
_cell.length_c   1.000
_cell.angle_alpha   90.00
_cell.angle_beta   90.00
_cell.angle_gamma   90.00
#
_symmetry.space_group_name_H-M   'P 1'
#
loop_
_entity.id
_entity.type
_entity.pdbx_description
1 polymer ?
#
loop_
_entity_poly.entity_id
_entity_poly.type
_entity_poly.pdbx_seq_one_letter_code
_entity_poly.pdbx_strand_id
1 'polypeptide(L)'
;MIVSERDRNLLFSQNYYNKIKYLAFKSLQKELGKSKNKHPANRSDYFVFQNRERRSIHIANSVYQRSKFECEEPFTDNDFVDFSLKIPPELRCDRRIYFKFLKKLSPELSKIPVSPAEVHINVPSIIYKIYSLKKAGMRKFRDIIRIKTRGLIKIPFKDDYPDYGEWIRSNERLKKWVERILLDERTLNRKYFNRNFIIKMVND
;
A
#
# COMPACT_ATOMS: atom_id res chain seq x y z
N MET A 1 3.69 -4.07 1.83
CA MET A 1 4.79 -4.85 1.19
C MET A 1 4.25 -5.50 -0.05
N ILE A 2 4.87 -5.27 -1.22
CA ILE A 2 4.50 -5.95 -2.46
C ILE A 2 5.47 -7.12 -2.61
N VAL A 3 4.96 -8.34 -2.57
CA VAL A 3 5.75 -9.55 -2.78
C VAL A 3 6.20 -9.59 -4.24
N SER A 4 7.50 -9.70 -4.50
CA SER A 4 8.04 -9.73 -5.86
C SER A 4 7.52 -10.94 -6.63
N GLU A 5 7.59 -10.89 -7.97
CA GLU A 5 7.20 -12.03 -8.80
C GLU A 5 8.09 -13.26 -8.53
N ARG A 6 9.38 -13.01 -8.30
CA ARG A 6 10.34 -14.05 -7.91
C ARG A 6 9.93 -14.72 -6.60
N ASP A 7 9.59 -13.94 -5.56
CA ASP A 7 9.22 -14.49 -4.26
C ASP A 7 7.91 -15.26 -4.33
N ARG A 8 6.94 -14.79 -5.12
CA ARG A 8 5.69 -15.53 -5.36
C ARG A 8 5.93 -16.86 -6.05
N ASN A 9 6.82 -16.89 -7.04
CA ASN A 9 7.17 -18.14 -7.75
C ASN A 9 7.90 -19.14 -6.84
N LEU A 10 8.66 -18.67 -5.87
CA LEU A 10 9.31 -19.52 -4.86
C LEU A 10 8.33 -20.00 -3.78
N LEU A 11 7.44 -19.12 -3.32
CA LEU A 11 6.51 -19.37 -2.22
C LEU A 11 5.39 -20.34 -2.59
N PHE A 12 4.85 -20.20 -3.80
CA PHE A 12 3.73 -21.04 -4.23
C PHE A 12 4.20 -22.30 -4.94
N SER A 13 3.42 -23.38 -4.83
CA SER A 13 3.64 -24.56 -5.67
C SER A 13 3.48 -24.19 -7.15
N GLN A 14 4.29 -24.77 -8.02
CA GLN A 14 4.31 -24.43 -9.45
C GLN A 14 2.93 -24.55 -10.11
N ASN A 15 2.19 -25.61 -9.76
CA ASN A 15 0.83 -25.82 -10.28
C ASN A 15 -0.11 -24.68 -9.86
N TYR A 16 -0.07 -24.28 -8.59
CA TYR A 16 -0.91 -23.19 -8.07
C TYR A 16 -0.49 -21.85 -8.65
N TYR A 17 0.83 -21.56 -8.68
CA TYR A 17 1.36 -20.33 -9.26
C TYR A 17 0.92 -20.15 -10.72
N ASN A 18 1.01 -21.18 -11.54
CA ASN A 18 0.58 -21.11 -12.93
C ASN A 18 -0.92 -20.81 -13.09
N LYS A 19 -1.75 -21.25 -12.14
CA LYS A 19 -3.19 -20.92 -12.12
C LYS A 19 -3.46 -19.46 -11.76
N ILE A 20 -2.69 -18.90 -10.83
CA ILE A 20 -3.00 -17.58 -10.27
C ILE A 20 -2.21 -16.41 -10.88
N LYS A 21 -1.05 -16.66 -11.52
CA LYS A 21 -0.11 -15.62 -11.96
C LYS A 21 -0.73 -14.50 -12.80
N TYR A 22 -1.76 -14.79 -13.57
CA TYR A 22 -2.45 -13.80 -14.40
C TYR A 22 -3.84 -13.39 -13.89
N LEU A 23 -4.33 -13.99 -12.79
CA LEU A 23 -5.70 -13.71 -12.31
C LEU A 23 -5.88 -12.26 -11.90
N ALA A 24 -4.91 -11.69 -11.18
CA ALA A 24 -4.96 -10.30 -10.76
C ALA A 24 -4.98 -9.36 -11.97
N PHE A 25 -4.15 -9.63 -12.97
CA PHE A 25 -4.09 -8.82 -14.19
C PHE A 25 -5.38 -8.93 -15.01
N LYS A 26 -5.91 -10.14 -15.20
CA LYS A 26 -7.18 -10.35 -15.89
C LYS A 26 -8.35 -9.67 -15.16
N SER A 27 -8.37 -9.76 -13.83
CA SER A 27 -9.36 -9.08 -13.01
C SER A 27 -9.27 -7.56 -13.16
N LEU A 28 -8.05 -7.00 -13.11
CA LEU A 28 -7.82 -5.58 -13.35
C LEU A 28 -8.29 -5.15 -14.73
N GLN A 29 -7.94 -5.88 -15.78
CA GLN A 29 -8.40 -5.57 -17.15
C GLN A 29 -9.92 -5.59 -17.26
N LYS A 30 -10.57 -6.59 -16.66
CA LYS A 30 -12.02 -6.71 -16.64
C LYS A 30 -12.66 -5.50 -15.93
N GLU A 31 -12.16 -5.10 -14.78
CA GLU A 31 -12.68 -3.96 -14.03
C GLU A 31 -12.44 -2.62 -14.74
N LEU A 32 -11.24 -2.42 -15.29
CA LEU A 32 -10.95 -1.23 -16.11
C LEU A 32 -11.79 -1.17 -17.38
N GLY A 33 -12.15 -2.31 -17.95
CA GLY A 33 -13.03 -2.39 -19.12
C GLY A 33 -14.46 -1.94 -18.87
N LYS A 34 -14.92 -1.92 -17.62
CA LYS A 34 -16.25 -1.40 -17.25
C LYS A 34 -16.36 0.13 -17.36
N SER A 35 -15.23 0.82 -17.29
CA SER A 35 -15.21 2.27 -17.42
C SER A 35 -15.34 2.68 -18.88
N LYS A 36 -16.37 3.49 -19.17
CA LYS A 36 -16.57 4.10 -20.51
C LYS A 36 -15.61 5.27 -20.78
N ASN A 37 -14.84 5.70 -19.79
CA ASN A 37 -13.96 6.84 -19.94
C ASN A 37 -12.73 6.47 -20.76
N LYS A 38 -12.37 7.32 -21.73
CA LYS A 38 -11.21 7.10 -22.61
C LYS A 38 -9.88 7.50 -21.94
N HIS A 39 -9.92 8.47 -21.02
CA HIS A 39 -8.70 8.97 -20.37
C HIS A 39 -8.17 7.98 -19.31
N PRO A 40 -6.88 7.56 -19.38
CA PRO A 40 -6.33 6.55 -18.47
C PRO A 40 -6.45 6.89 -16.99
N ALA A 41 -6.22 8.16 -16.60
CA ALA A 41 -6.33 8.60 -15.22
C ALA A 41 -7.77 8.44 -14.69
N ASN A 42 -8.77 8.83 -15.48
CA ASN A 42 -10.17 8.66 -15.07
C ASN A 42 -10.58 7.20 -14.95
N ARG A 43 -10.02 6.31 -15.79
CA ARG A 43 -10.22 4.86 -15.66
C ARG A 43 -9.58 4.32 -14.38
N SER A 44 -8.40 4.82 -14.04
CA SER A 44 -7.72 4.47 -12.79
C SER A 44 -8.52 4.94 -11.57
N ASP A 45 -9.01 6.18 -11.57
CA ASP A 45 -9.83 6.71 -10.49
C ASP A 45 -11.13 5.91 -10.33
N TYR A 46 -11.79 5.58 -11.43
CA TYR A 46 -12.96 4.70 -11.41
C TYR A 46 -12.65 3.35 -10.76
N PHE A 47 -11.53 2.73 -11.15
CA PHE A 47 -11.10 1.45 -10.57
C PHE A 47 -10.82 1.56 -9.07
N VAL A 48 -10.09 2.59 -8.65
CA VAL A 48 -9.74 2.82 -7.25
C VAL A 48 -11.02 3.05 -6.43
N PHE A 49 -11.91 3.91 -6.91
CA PHE A 49 -13.17 4.21 -6.24
C PHE A 49 -14.04 2.95 -6.07
N GLN A 50 -14.25 2.17 -7.14
CA GLN A 50 -15.10 0.99 -7.11
C GLN A 50 -14.54 -0.17 -6.30
N ASN A 51 -13.22 -0.36 -6.30
CA ASN A 51 -12.60 -1.56 -5.75
C ASN A 51 -11.89 -1.35 -4.42
N ARG A 52 -11.34 -0.16 -4.18
CA ARG A 52 -10.58 0.15 -2.97
C ARG A 52 -11.36 1.07 -2.04
N GLU A 53 -11.69 2.26 -2.48
CA GLU A 53 -12.25 3.28 -1.58
C GLU A 53 -13.62 2.87 -1.06
N ARG A 54 -14.50 2.38 -1.92
CA ARG A 54 -15.81 1.88 -1.50
C ARG A 54 -15.71 0.77 -0.44
N ARG A 55 -14.76 -0.15 -0.61
CA ARG A 55 -14.55 -1.23 0.37
C ARG A 55 -13.92 -0.71 1.66
N SER A 56 -12.91 0.16 1.55
CA SER A 56 -12.22 0.75 2.69
C SER A 56 -13.16 1.58 3.54
N ILE A 57 -13.93 2.47 2.92
CA ILE A 57 -14.92 3.32 3.57
C ILE A 57 -16.00 2.46 4.23
N HIS A 58 -16.57 1.49 3.48
CA HIS A 58 -17.63 0.65 4.01
C HIS A 58 -17.17 -0.19 5.20
N ILE A 59 -16.00 -0.83 5.12
CA ILE A 59 -15.51 -1.71 6.19
C ILE A 59 -15.01 -0.87 7.38
N ALA A 60 -14.17 0.13 7.14
CA ALA A 60 -13.57 0.90 8.24
C ALA A 60 -14.61 1.73 8.99
N ASN A 61 -15.50 2.41 8.27
CA ASN A 61 -16.38 3.40 8.87
C ASN A 61 -17.76 2.83 9.22
N SER A 62 -18.34 2.02 8.33
CA SER A 62 -19.68 1.50 8.58
C SER A 62 -19.70 0.35 9.60
N VAL A 63 -18.67 -0.50 9.62
CA VAL A 63 -18.66 -1.68 10.48
C VAL A 63 -17.99 -1.39 11.83
N TYR A 64 -16.84 -0.74 11.84
CA TYR A 64 -16.09 -0.54 13.07
C TYR A 64 -16.43 0.76 13.80
N GLN A 65 -16.52 1.87 13.09
CA GLN A 65 -16.68 3.18 13.73
C GLN A 65 -18.13 3.47 14.12
N ARG A 66 -19.10 3.18 13.24
CA ARG A 66 -20.52 3.43 13.53
C ARG A 66 -21.09 2.58 14.67
N SER A 67 -20.42 1.50 15.05
CA SER A 67 -20.81 0.74 16.24
C SER A 67 -20.51 1.49 17.56
N LYS A 68 -19.68 2.52 17.53
CA LYS A 68 -19.21 3.29 18.68
C LYS A 68 -19.39 4.79 18.55
N PHE A 69 -19.40 5.32 17.33
CA PHE A 69 -19.39 6.76 17.04
C PHE A 69 -20.33 7.04 15.85
N GLU A 70 -20.93 8.22 15.86
CA GLU A 70 -21.49 8.79 14.64
C GLU A 70 -20.35 9.29 13.76
N CYS A 71 -20.27 8.76 12.54
CA CYS A 71 -19.23 9.13 11.59
C CYS A 71 -19.86 9.82 10.39
N GLU A 72 -19.47 11.06 10.16
CA GLU A 72 -19.75 11.79 8.95
C GLU A 72 -18.54 11.75 8.02
N GLU A 73 -18.80 11.52 6.75
CA GLU A 73 -17.77 11.35 5.71
C GLU A 73 -17.98 12.40 4.61
N PRO A 74 -17.61 13.67 4.85
CA PRO A 74 -17.88 14.75 3.90
C PRO A 74 -17.27 14.54 2.52
N PHE A 75 -16.17 13.77 2.44
CA PHE A 75 -15.53 13.46 1.16
C PHE A 75 -16.21 12.33 0.37
N THR A 76 -17.24 11.68 0.94
CA THR A 76 -18.05 10.66 0.27
C THR A 76 -19.43 11.15 -0.11
N ASP A 77 -19.71 12.40 0.17
CA ASP A 77 -20.90 13.07 -0.33
C ASP A 77 -20.95 13.00 -1.86
N ASN A 78 -22.14 12.70 -2.41
CA ASN A 78 -22.30 12.47 -3.84
C ASN A 78 -21.94 13.71 -4.68
N ASP A 79 -22.34 14.88 -4.24
CA ASP A 79 -22.08 16.14 -4.95
C ASP A 79 -20.57 16.45 -4.94
N PHE A 80 -19.91 16.19 -3.80
CA PHE A 80 -18.46 16.34 -3.70
C PHE A 80 -17.72 15.34 -4.59
N VAL A 81 -18.13 14.08 -4.63
CA VAL A 81 -17.53 13.05 -5.50
C VAL A 81 -17.73 13.42 -6.97
N ASP A 82 -18.94 13.79 -7.36
CA ASP A 82 -19.25 14.20 -8.74
C ASP A 82 -18.47 15.43 -9.17
N PHE A 83 -18.36 16.42 -8.30
CA PHE A 83 -17.50 17.58 -8.52
C PHE A 83 -16.04 17.16 -8.72
N SER A 84 -15.52 16.32 -7.83
CA SER A 84 -14.12 15.87 -7.86
C SER A 84 -13.80 15.10 -9.13
N LEU A 85 -14.72 14.29 -9.63
CA LEU A 85 -14.55 13.54 -10.88
C LEU A 85 -14.62 14.42 -12.13
N LYS A 86 -15.27 15.59 -12.06
CA LYS A 86 -15.31 16.60 -13.15
C LYS A 86 -13.99 17.40 -13.27
N ILE A 87 -13.17 17.42 -12.22
CA ILE A 87 -11.88 18.13 -12.27
C ILE A 87 -10.97 17.46 -13.31
N PRO A 88 -10.34 18.22 -14.21
CA PRO A 88 -9.40 17.67 -15.18
C PRO A 88 -8.28 16.86 -14.52
N PRO A 89 -7.88 15.71 -15.10
CA PRO A 89 -6.84 14.86 -14.50
C PRO A 89 -5.50 15.58 -14.24
N GLU A 90 -5.13 16.54 -15.08
CA GLU A 90 -3.89 17.30 -14.96
C GLU A 90 -3.85 18.15 -13.67
N LEU A 91 -5.00 18.56 -13.18
CA LEU A 91 -5.12 19.30 -11.93
C LEU A 91 -5.18 18.37 -10.69
N ARG A 92 -5.70 17.14 -10.86
CA ARG A 92 -5.77 16.14 -9.80
C ARG A 92 -4.43 15.43 -9.56
N CYS A 93 -3.68 15.20 -10.65
CA CYS A 93 -2.37 14.57 -10.55
C CYS A 93 -1.42 15.36 -9.65
N ASP A 94 -0.59 14.65 -8.89
CA ASP A 94 0.37 15.22 -7.95
C ASP A 94 -0.26 16.15 -6.88
N ARG A 95 -1.56 16.03 -6.63
CA ARG A 95 -2.33 16.87 -5.69
C ARG A 95 -2.27 18.36 -6.00
N ARG A 96 -2.11 18.76 -7.25
CA ARG A 96 -1.88 20.16 -7.65
C ARG A 96 -3.00 21.09 -7.23
N ILE A 97 -4.25 20.72 -7.53
CA ILE A 97 -5.41 21.54 -7.14
C ILE A 97 -5.56 21.61 -5.63
N TYR A 98 -5.35 20.50 -4.93
CA TYR A 98 -5.44 20.43 -3.48
C TYR A 98 -4.41 21.35 -2.81
N PHE A 99 -3.16 21.35 -3.27
CA PHE A 99 -2.13 22.24 -2.74
C PHE A 99 -2.41 23.72 -3.04
N LYS A 100 -2.94 24.04 -4.25
CA LYS A 100 -3.38 25.40 -4.56
C LYS A 100 -4.53 25.85 -3.65
N PHE A 101 -5.49 24.98 -3.43
CA PHE A 101 -6.63 25.22 -2.56
C PHE A 101 -6.18 25.49 -1.12
N LEU A 102 -5.35 24.63 -0.55
CA LEU A 102 -4.84 24.80 0.82
C LEU A 102 -4.06 26.10 0.98
N LYS A 103 -3.19 26.46 0.04
CA LYS A 103 -2.44 27.72 0.07
C LYS A 103 -3.36 28.95 0.10
N LYS A 104 -4.48 28.88 -0.62
CA LYS A 104 -5.45 29.98 -0.68
C LYS A 104 -6.36 30.03 0.52
N LEU A 105 -6.86 28.86 0.95
CA LEU A 105 -7.84 28.77 2.04
C LEU A 105 -7.20 28.96 3.42
N SER A 106 -6.04 28.33 3.64
CA SER A 106 -5.36 28.35 4.92
C SER A 106 -3.84 28.39 4.73
N PRO A 107 -3.26 29.60 4.60
CA PRO A 107 -1.81 29.76 4.48
C PRO A 107 -1.03 29.14 5.64
N GLU A 108 -1.60 29.14 6.85
CA GLU A 108 -0.98 28.52 8.03
C GLU A 108 -0.86 27.01 7.91
N LEU A 109 -1.92 26.33 7.48
CA LEU A 109 -1.86 24.88 7.23
C LEU A 109 -0.87 24.53 6.12
N SER A 110 -0.67 25.42 5.17
CA SER A 110 0.28 25.20 4.07
C SER A 110 1.75 25.17 4.52
N LYS A 111 2.05 25.62 5.72
CA LYS A 111 3.40 25.58 6.34
C LYS A 111 3.67 24.25 7.05
N ILE A 112 2.65 23.43 7.27
CA ILE A 112 2.81 22.12 7.91
C ILE A 112 3.46 21.14 6.95
N PRO A 113 4.50 20.39 7.37
CA PRO A 113 5.13 19.39 6.54
C PRO A 113 4.17 18.26 6.13
N VAL A 114 4.19 17.86 4.87
CA VAL A 114 3.30 16.83 4.31
C VAL A 114 4.09 15.57 3.96
N SER A 115 3.58 14.42 4.39
CA SER A 115 4.11 13.10 3.99
C SER A 115 3.91 12.86 2.48
N PRO A 116 4.82 12.14 1.79
CA PRO A 116 6.02 11.46 2.30
C PRO A 116 7.29 12.32 2.33
N ALA A 117 7.28 13.51 1.74
CA ALA A 117 8.49 14.32 1.60
C ALA A 117 8.92 14.99 2.92
N GLU A 118 8.00 15.17 3.88
CA GLU A 118 8.22 15.89 5.13
C GLU A 118 8.65 17.35 4.93
N VAL A 119 8.19 17.95 3.84
CA VAL A 119 8.34 19.39 3.54
C VAL A 119 6.97 20.03 3.40
N HIS A 120 6.88 21.33 3.68
CA HIS A 120 5.63 22.05 3.51
C HIS A 120 5.28 22.27 2.02
N ILE A 121 4.01 22.41 1.72
CA ILE A 121 3.51 22.48 0.33
C ILE A 121 3.86 23.80 -0.39
N ASN A 122 4.40 24.77 0.33
CA ASN A 122 4.84 26.05 -0.25
C ASN A 122 6.13 25.93 -1.02
N VAL A 123 6.91 24.86 -0.84
CA VAL A 123 8.10 24.62 -1.66
C VAL A 123 7.72 24.35 -3.11
N PRO A 124 8.58 24.71 -4.07
CA PRO A 124 8.38 24.34 -5.49
C PRO A 124 8.18 22.83 -5.66
N SER A 125 7.32 22.45 -6.59
CA SER A 125 6.98 21.03 -6.82
C SER A 125 8.20 20.16 -7.14
N ILE A 126 9.21 20.72 -7.76
CA ILE A 126 10.48 20.03 -8.04
C ILE A 126 11.20 19.65 -6.74
N ILE A 127 11.24 20.56 -5.77
CA ILE A 127 11.87 20.32 -4.47
C ILE A 127 11.09 19.22 -3.73
N TYR A 128 9.77 19.30 -3.73
CA TYR A 128 8.93 18.24 -3.15
C TYR A 128 9.23 16.86 -3.76
N LYS A 129 9.36 16.79 -5.10
CA LYS A 129 9.71 15.54 -5.79
C LYS A 129 11.10 15.04 -5.40
N ILE A 130 12.10 15.91 -5.34
CA ILE A 130 13.47 15.54 -4.92
C ILE A 130 13.47 14.95 -3.51
N TYR A 131 12.80 15.59 -2.56
CA TYR A 131 12.72 15.09 -1.18
C TYR A 131 11.98 13.74 -1.10
N SER A 132 10.89 13.58 -1.83
CA SER A 132 10.15 12.30 -1.85
C SER A 132 10.97 11.17 -2.47
N LEU A 133 11.72 11.45 -3.55
CA LEU A 133 12.63 10.48 -4.18
C LEU A 133 13.80 10.12 -3.28
N LYS A 134 14.41 11.11 -2.59
CA LYS A 134 15.47 10.89 -1.60
C LYS A 134 14.98 9.95 -0.50
N LYS A 135 13.80 10.21 0.07
CA LYS A 135 13.22 9.37 1.13
C LYS A 135 12.93 7.95 0.63
N ALA A 136 12.39 7.81 -0.58
CA ALA A 136 12.14 6.51 -1.19
C ALA A 136 13.46 5.74 -1.47
N GLY A 137 14.50 6.44 -1.93
CA GLY A 137 15.84 5.88 -2.14
C GLY A 137 16.47 5.37 -0.84
N MET A 138 16.40 6.17 0.23
CA MET A 138 16.90 5.77 1.55
C MET A 138 16.17 4.54 2.11
N ARG A 139 14.85 4.43 1.91
CA ARG A 139 14.12 3.21 2.28
C ARG A 139 14.63 1.99 1.54
N LYS A 140 14.75 2.07 0.22
CA LYS A 140 15.28 0.96 -0.59
C LYS A 140 16.71 0.57 -0.18
N PHE A 141 17.57 1.55 0.06
CA PHE A 141 18.95 1.32 0.51
C PHE A 141 18.98 0.57 1.85
N ARG A 142 18.20 1.03 2.83
CA ARG A 142 18.06 0.35 4.12
C ARG A 142 17.57 -1.09 3.95
N ASP A 143 16.56 -1.30 3.13
CA ASP A 143 15.99 -2.63 2.91
C ASP A 143 17.00 -3.57 2.25
N ILE A 144 17.83 -3.07 1.32
CA ILE A 144 18.91 -3.84 0.70
C ILE A 144 19.98 -4.22 1.74
N ILE A 145 20.40 -3.27 2.59
CA ILE A 145 21.38 -3.56 3.65
C ILE A 145 20.80 -4.62 4.60
N ARG A 146 19.58 -4.44 5.06
CA ARG A 146 18.93 -5.39 5.96
C ARG A 146 18.87 -6.81 5.36
N ILE A 147 18.49 -6.91 4.08
CA ILE A 147 18.42 -8.21 3.38
C ILE A 147 19.84 -8.81 3.23
N LYS A 148 20.81 -8.03 2.75
CA LYS A 148 22.16 -8.53 2.52
C LYS A 148 22.88 -8.94 3.80
N THR A 149 22.62 -8.25 4.90
CA THR A 149 23.24 -8.56 6.20
C THR A 149 22.40 -9.52 7.05
N ARG A 150 21.33 -10.10 6.48
CA ARG A 150 20.40 -10.98 7.21
C ARG A 150 19.86 -10.35 8.51
N GLY A 151 19.72 -9.03 8.52
CA GLY A 151 19.23 -8.27 9.67
C GLY A 151 20.26 -7.91 10.73
N LEU A 152 21.55 -8.24 10.53
CA LEU A 152 22.62 -7.85 11.46
C LEU A 152 22.82 -6.34 11.54
N ILE A 153 22.72 -5.64 10.41
CA ILE A 153 22.81 -4.17 10.37
C ILE A 153 21.41 -3.59 10.28
N LYS A 154 21.01 -2.89 11.34
CA LYS A 154 19.73 -2.19 11.44
C LYS A 154 19.97 -0.69 11.34
N ILE A 155 19.53 -0.08 10.27
CA ILE A 155 19.51 1.38 10.14
C ILE A 155 18.17 1.87 10.68
N PRO A 156 18.13 2.61 11.81
CA PRO A 156 16.90 3.12 12.38
C PRO A 156 16.22 4.07 11.40
N PHE A 157 14.93 3.92 11.25
CA PHE A 157 14.11 4.79 10.41
C PHE A 157 12.87 5.22 11.20
N LYS A 158 12.63 6.52 11.26
CA LYS A 158 11.42 7.09 11.85
C LYS A 158 10.22 6.88 10.91
N ASP A 159 9.82 5.65 10.68
CA ASP A 159 8.53 5.37 10.05
C ASP A 159 7.55 5.00 11.14
N ASP A 160 6.40 5.63 11.12
CA ASP A 160 5.31 5.44 12.09
C ASP A 160 4.62 4.07 11.95
N TYR A 161 5.06 3.24 11.01
CA TYR A 161 4.52 1.90 10.80
C TYR A 161 5.33 0.84 11.56
N PRO A 162 4.66 -0.06 12.28
CA PRO A 162 5.33 -1.18 12.94
C PRO A 162 6.02 -2.07 11.90
N ASP A 163 7.30 -2.35 12.09
CA ASP A 163 8.02 -3.35 11.30
C ASP A 163 7.67 -4.75 11.82
N TYR A 164 6.57 -5.31 11.30
CA TYR A 164 6.11 -6.64 11.69
C TYR A 164 7.16 -7.72 11.48
N GLY A 165 8.00 -7.59 10.45
CA GLY A 165 9.08 -8.54 10.20
C GLY A 165 10.15 -8.51 11.30
N GLU A 166 10.51 -7.33 11.75
CA GLU A 166 11.42 -7.17 12.89
C GLU A 166 10.77 -7.61 14.19
N TRP A 167 9.50 -7.32 14.37
CA TRP A 167 8.75 -7.73 15.55
C TRP A 167 8.68 -9.26 15.68
N ILE A 168 8.42 -9.97 14.57
CA ILE A 168 8.45 -11.43 14.54
C ILE A 168 9.85 -11.96 14.88
N ARG A 169 10.90 -11.37 14.31
CA ARG A 169 12.29 -11.82 14.56
C ARG A 169 12.80 -11.54 15.97
N SER A 170 12.41 -10.42 16.56
CA SER A 170 12.88 -9.99 17.89
C SER A 170 12.10 -10.59 19.05
N ASN A 171 10.89 -11.09 18.80
CA ASN A 171 10.02 -11.67 19.82
C ASN A 171 9.99 -13.19 19.66
N GLU A 172 10.75 -13.91 20.51
CA GLU A 172 10.83 -15.37 20.49
C GLU A 172 9.46 -16.08 20.57
N ARG A 173 8.54 -15.56 21.37
CA ARG A 173 7.20 -16.15 21.51
C ARG A 173 6.41 -16.02 20.20
N LEU A 174 6.50 -14.87 19.55
CA LEU A 174 5.83 -14.61 18.27
C LEU A 174 6.48 -15.42 17.14
N LYS A 175 7.81 -15.49 17.12
CA LYS A 175 8.58 -16.31 16.19
C LYS A 175 8.14 -17.78 16.27
N LYS A 176 8.18 -18.39 17.45
CA LYS A 176 7.74 -19.79 17.66
C LYS A 176 6.27 -20.00 17.28
N TRP A 177 5.41 -19.02 17.51
CA TRP A 177 4.01 -19.11 17.09
C TRP A 177 3.87 -19.12 15.56
N VAL A 178 4.60 -18.26 14.85
CA VAL A 178 4.62 -18.23 13.38
C VAL A 178 5.20 -19.52 12.80
N GLU A 179 6.33 -19.99 13.34
CA GLU A 179 6.97 -21.26 12.94
C GLU A 179 6.00 -22.44 13.09
N ARG A 180 5.32 -22.54 14.21
CA ARG A 180 4.32 -23.58 14.45
C ARG A 180 3.20 -23.58 13.42
N ILE A 181 2.73 -22.39 13.00
CA ILE A 181 1.67 -22.28 11.97
C ILE A 181 2.19 -22.65 10.60
N LEU A 182 3.39 -22.19 10.23
CA LEU A 182 3.96 -22.43 8.92
C LEU A 182 4.39 -23.89 8.72
N LEU A 183 4.88 -24.54 9.76
CA LEU A 183 5.34 -25.94 9.73
C LEU A 183 4.23 -26.95 10.08
N ASP A 184 3.02 -26.50 10.44
CA ASP A 184 1.88 -27.37 10.66
C ASP A 184 1.58 -28.18 9.38
N GLU A 185 1.43 -29.52 9.54
CA GLU A 185 1.17 -30.41 8.40
C GLU A 185 -0.07 -30.01 7.61
N ARG A 186 -1.10 -29.45 8.25
CA ARG A 186 -2.29 -28.92 7.58
C ARG A 186 -1.95 -27.72 6.68
N THR A 187 -0.98 -26.91 7.06
CA THR A 187 -0.49 -25.78 6.24
C THR A 187 0.34 -26.29 5.06
N LEU A 188 1.28 -27.19 5.33
CA LEU A 188 2.19 -27.74 4.33
C LEU A 188 1.45 -28.59 3.28
N ASN A 189 0.38 -29.28 3.67
CA ASN A 189 -0.38 -30.17 2.77
C ASN A 189 -1.48 -29.45 1.98
N ARG A 190 -1.66 -28.15 2.11
CA ARG A 190 -2.67 -27.35 1.37
C ARG A 190 -2.44 -27.29 -0.14
N LYS A 191 -1.31 -27.78 -0.66
CA LYS A 191 -0.95 -27.77 -2.09
C LYS A 191 -0.84 -26.38 -2.73
N TYR A 192 -1.06 -25.32 -1.99
CA TYR A 192 -0.91 -23.94 -2.46
C TYR A 192 0.54 -23.48 -2.41
N PHE A 193 1.24 -23.89 -1.36
CA PHE A 193 2.60 -23.45 -1.09
C PHE A 193 3.64 -24.49 -1.53
N ASN A 194 4.85 -24.00 -1.79
CA ASN A 194 6.01 -24.84 -1.97
C ASN A 194 6.53 -25.29 -0.60
N ARG A 195 6.24 -26.53 -0.23
CA ARG A 195 6.59 -27.11 1.07
C ARG A 195 8.09 -26.94 1.39
N ASN A 196 8.94 -27.30 0.44
CA ASN A 196 10.40 -27.24 0.64
C ASN A 196 10.89 -25.80 0.86
N PHE A 197 10.29 -24.85 0.14
CA PHE A 197 10.63 -23.42 0.33
C PHE A 197 10.22 -22.91 1.70
N ILE A 198 9.03 -23.28 2.19
CA ILE A 198 8.57 -22.87 3.53
C ILE A 198 9.49 -23.44 4.61
N ILE A 199 9.80 -24.73 4.55
CA ILE A 199 10.69 -25.39 5.52
C ILE A 199 12.07 -24.70 5.53
N LYS A 200 12.61 -24.45 4.34
CA LYS A 200 13.89 -23.73 4.21
C LYS A 200 13.83 -22.31 4.79
N MET A 201 12.79 -21.56 4.47
CA MET A 201 12.61 -20.16 4.92
C MET A 201 12.50 -20.04 6.45
N VAL A 202 11.93 -21.05 7.10
CA VAL A 202 11.79 -21.06 8.57
C VAL A 202 13.07 -21.47 9.27
N ASN A 203 13.89 -22.34 8.65
CA ASN A 203 15.13 -22.87 9.24
C ASN A 203 16.37 -21.99 8.94
N ASP A 204 16.31 -21.09 7.94
CA ASP A 204 17.35 -20.10 7.61
C ASP A 204 17.21 -18.81 8.47
#